data_a7203b5076eb66b481f23c8d33af5ed7
#
_entry.id   a7203b5076eb66b481f23c8d33af5ed7
#
_cell.length_a   1.000
_cell.length_b   1.000
_cell.length_c   1.000
_cell.angle_alpha   90.00
_cell.angle_beta   90.00
_cell.angle_gamma   90.00
#
_symmetry.space_group_name_H-M   'P 1'
#
loop_
_entity.id
_entity.type
_entity.pdbx_description
1 polymer ?
#
loop_
_entity_poly.entity_id
_entity_poly.type
_entity_poly.pdbx_seq_one_letter_code
_entity_poly.pdbx_strand_id
1 'polypeptide(L)'
;MSELLARLRAFEGRTIVPATWGPDPVNTPMIRHWAEAMGDTNPVYLDDDAARDTGREGAIAPASMLQVWTMRTYADKMSGADPSAVWTELIETFDSAGFTSVVATDSDQEFFVELRPGERVSATEVVEAVSEEKQTGLGAGHFVTTLKTYRNGDGVVVGTQRWRTLRFRPTRKAAPRALRPRPALNADNAFWFEAAREHRLVIQRCARCGVLRHPTGPMCGQCRSTEWNTVDACGRGTVYTFVVNHHPKIDAFDYPLIVAVIELEEGTRLIANMTDVEPEHVFIGMPVELDWIDADPELTLPTFRPQRSREH
;
A
#
# COMPACT_ATOMS: atom_id res chain seq x y z
N MET A 1 -21.69 31.26 -7.64
CA MET A 1 -20.56 30.33 -7.89
C MET A 1 -19.57 30.54 -6.75
N SER A 2 -19.15 29.48 -6.06
CA SER A 2 -18.20 29.65 -4.96
C SER A 2 -16.84 30.11 -5.50
N GLU A 3 -16.08 30.87 -4.70
CA GLU A 3 -14.73 31.33 -5.07
C GLU A 3 -13.82 30.16 -5.47
N LEU A 4 -13.91 29.06 -4.73
CA LEU A 4 -13.17 27.84 -5.06
C LEU A 4 -13.52 27.30 -6.45
N LEU A 5 -14.81 27.20 -6.79
CA LEU A 5 -15.22 26.71 -8.10
C LEU A 5 -14.72 27.61 -9.24
N ALA A 6 -14.69 28.92 -9.03
CA ALA A 6 -14.12 29.83 -10.02
C ALA A 6 -12.61 29.59 -10.21
N ARG A 7 -11.86 29.36 -9.13
CA ARG A 7 -10.42 29.02 -9.17
C ARG A 7 -10.20 27.67 -9.88
N LEU A 8 -11.00 26.65 -9.57
CA LEU A 8 -10.90 25.33 -10.19
C LEU A 8 -11.23 25.37 -11.69
N ARG A 9 -12.26 26.10 -12.09
CA ARG A 9 -12.60 26.28 -13.52
C ARG A 9 -11.57 27.10 -14.30
N ALA A 10 -10.75 27.90 -13.63
CA ALA A 10 -9.64 28.59 -14.30
C ALA A 10 -8.55 27.63 -14.83
N PHE A 11 -8.59 26.36 -14.46
CA PHE A 11 -7.73 25.31 -15.05
C PHE A 11 -8.30 24.74 -16.36
N GLU A 12 -9.59 24.95 -16.67
CA GLU A 12 -10.18 24.45 -17.92
C GLU A 12 -9.45 25.04 -19.13
N GLY A 13 -9.06 24.18 -20.06
CA GLY A 13 -8.21 24.52 -21.22
C GLY A 13 -6.71 24.55 -20.93
N ARG A 14 -6.26 24.50 -19.66
CA ARG A 14 -4.82 24.49 -19.34
C ARG A 14 -4.23 23.08 -19.51
N THR A 15 -3.02 23.04 -20.06
CA THR A 15 -2.24 21.80 -20.18
C THR A 15 -1.63 21.44 -18.84
N ILE A 16 -2.02 20.30 -18.28
CA ILE A 16 -1.51 19.75 -17.02
C ILE A 16 -0.38 18.75 -17.23
N VAL A 17 -0.33 18.08 -18.40
CA VAL A 17 0.82 17.28 -18.82
C VAL A 17 1.24 17.78 -20.18
N PRO A 18 2.41 18.41 -20.33
CA PRO A 18 2.95 18.80 -21.63
C PRO A 18 3.26 17.55 -22.47
N ALA A 19 3.46 17.74 -23.77
CA ALA A 19 3.79 16.64 -24.68
C ALA A 19 4.98 15.84 -24.15
N THR A 20 4.71 14.63 -23.70
CA THR A 20 5.70 13.74 -23.10
C THR A 20 5.71 12.43 -23.85
N TRP A 21 6.90 12.03 -24.30
CA TRP A 21 7.11 10.75 -24.97
C TRP A 21 7.08 9.60 -23.98
N GLY A 22 6.50 8.48 -24.39
CA GLY A 22 6.65 7.24 -23.66
C GLY A 22 8.11 6.81 -23.55
N PRO A 23 8.48 6.08 -22.48
CA PRO A 23 9.86 5.64 -22.25
C PRO A 23 10.36 4.71 -23.35
N ASP A 24 9.50 3.85 -23.87
CA ASP A 24 9.81 2.84 -24.85
C ASP A 24 8.95 3.00 -26.13
N PRO A 25 9.44 2.54 -27.31
CA PRO A 25 8.59 2.39 -28.46
C PRO A 25 7.57 1.25 -28.26
N VAL A 26 6.51 1.27 -29.06
CA VAL A 26 5.60 0.13 -29.21
C VAL A 26 6.42 -1.12 -29.52
N ASN A 27 6.21 -2.22 -28.79
CA ASN A 27 7.05 -3.40 -28.92
C ASN A 27 6.28 -4.70 -28.76
N THR A 28 6.68 -5.72 -29.50
CA THR A 28 6.05 -7.04 -29.52
C THR A 28 6.05 -7.76 -28.17
N PRO A 29 7.11 -7.72 -27.34
CA PRO A 29 7.05 -8.35 -26.01
C PRO A 29 5.92 -7.81 -25.14
N MET A 30 5.72 -6.49 -25.10
CA MET A 30 4.66 -5.86 -24.31
C MET A 30 3.28 -6.22 -24.90
N ILE A 31 3.13 -6.21 -26.22
CA ILE A 31 1.89 -6.63 -26.91
C ILE A 31 1.54 -8.07 -26.52
N ARG A 32 2.50 -8.98 -26.58
CA ARG A 32 2.30 -10.38 -26.20
C ARG A 32 1.83 -10.53 -24.75
N HIS A 33 2.51 -9.87 -23.81
CA HIS A 33 2.13 -9.95 -22.40
C HIS A 33 0.74 -9.36 -22.14
N TRP A 34 0.40 -8.28 -22.85
CA TRP A 34 -0.94 -7.70 -22.76
C TRP A 34 -2.01 -8.66 -23.28
N ALA A 35 -1.81 -9.21 -24.49
CA ALA A 35 -2.74 -10.16 -25.10
C ALA A 35 -2.94 -11.39 -24.22
N GLU A 36 -1.86 -11.96 -23.67
CA GLU A 36 -1.92 -13.09 -22.75
C GLU A 36 -2.70 -12.73 -21.46
N ALA A 37 -2.42 -11.57 -20.86
CA ALA A 37 -3.09 -11.13 -19.64
C ALA A 37 -4.58 -10.87 -19.82
N MET A 38 -4.98 -10.39 -21.01
CA MET A 38 -6.37 -10.11 -21.35
C MET A 38 -7.11 -11.32 -21.94
N GLY A 39 -6.40 -12.42 -22.22
CA GLY A 39 -6.94 -13.58 -22.90
C GLY A 39 -7.31 -13.29 -24.36
N ASP A 40 -6.69 -12.27 -24.98
CA ASP A 40 -6.94 -11.86 -26.35
C ASP A 40 -6.10 -12.70 -27.31
N THR A 41 -6.74 -13.53 -28.09
CA THR A 41 -6.10 -14.47 -29.02
C THR A 41 -6.14 -13.98 -30.48
N ASN A 42 -6.46 -12.73 -30.73
CA ASN A 42 -6.49 -12.18 -32.09
C ASN A 42 -5.08 -12.22 -32.72
N PRO A 43 -4.87 -13.01 -33.78
CA PRO A 43 -3.55 -13.24 -34.35
C PRO A 43 -2.91 -11.99 -34.97
N VAL A 44 -3.69 -10.95 -35.35
CA VAL A 44 -3.15 -9.72 -35.91
C VAL A 44 -2.18 -8.97 -35.01
N TYR A 45 -2.15 -9.29 -33.71
CA TYR A 45 -1.27 -8.64 -32.75
C TYR A 45 0.14 -9.25 -32.68
N LEU A 46 0.29 -10.52 -33.09
CA LEU A 46 1.53 -11.25 -32.88
C LEU A 46 2.04 -11.98 -34.14
N ASP A 47 1.24 -12.05 -35.19
CA ASP A 47 1.54 -12.74 -36.44
C ASP A 47 1.42 -11.75 -37.61
N ASP A 48 2.55 -11.48 -38.25
CA ASP A 48 2.63 -10.56 -39.38
C ASP A 48 1.85 -11.05 -40.59
N ASP A 49 1.82 -12.36 -40.87
CA ASP A 49 1.11 -12.93 -42.02
C ASP A 49 -0.39 -12.85 -41.80
N ALA A 50 -0.85 -13.20 -40.58
CA ALA A 50 -2.26 -13.02 -40.23
C ALA A 50 -2.70 -11.54 -40.32
N ALA A 51 -1.82 -10.61 -39.91
CA ALA A 51 -2.09 -9.18 -40.07
C ALA A 51 -2.16 -8.76 -41.53
N ARG A 52 -1.26 -9.23 -42.40
CA ARG A 52 -1.26 -8.96 -43.86
C ARG A 52 -2.50 -9.50 -44.55
N ASP A 53 -2.98 -10.67 -44.14
CA ASP A 53 -4.23 -11.24 -44.68
C ASP A 53 -5.46 -10.37 -44.41
N THR A 54 -5.38 -9.45 -43.44
CA THR A 54 -6.41 -8.45 -43.13
C THR A 54 -6.18 -7.10 -43.85
N GLY A 55 -5.15 -6.99 -44.73
CA GLY A 55 -4.81 -5.79 -45.46
C GLY A 55 -3.87 -4.83 -44.71
N ARG A 56 -3.28 -5.27 -43.56
CA ARG A 56 -2.28 -4.51 -42.82
C ARG A 56 -0.88 -4.76 -43.38
N GLU A 57 0.09 -3.90 -43.04
CA GLU A 57 1.48 -4.12 -43.42
C GLU A 57 2.23 -5.12 -42.53
N GLY A 58 1.71 -5.39 -41.32
CA GLY A 58 2.26 -6.29 -40.33
C GLY A 58 1.50 -6.20 -39.02
N ALA A 59 2.01 -6.85 -37.97
CA ALA A 59 1.38 -6.89 -36.67
C ALA A 59 1.17 -5.49 -36.07
N ILE A 60 0.07 -5.33 -35.33
CA ILE A 60 -0.33 -4.07 -34.69
C ILE A 60 -0.46 -4.23 -33.20
N ALA A 61 -0.40 -3.13 -32.46
CA ALA A 61 -0.74 -3.14 -31.05
C ALA A 61 -2.26 -3.13 -30.86
N PRO A 62 -2.80 -3.87 -29.87
CA PRO A 62 -4.17 -3.70 -29.42
C PRO A 62 -4.49 -2.24 -29.11
N ALA A 63 -5.59 -1.70 -29.64
CA ALA A 63 -5.96 -0.31 -29.45
C ALA A 63 -6.08 0.05 -27.95
N SER A 64 -6.55 -0.88 -27.13
CA SER A 64 -6.67 -0.75 -25.67
C SER A 64 -5.33 -0.51 -24.95
N MET A 65 -4.19 -0.77 -25.59
CA MET A 65 -2.86 -0.48 -25.07
C MET A 65 -2.43 1.00 -25.19
N LEU A 66 -3.22 1.86 -25.80
CA LEU A 66 -2.82 3.24 -26.10
C LEU A 66 -2.23 3.97 -24.88
N GLN A 67 -2.85 3.84 -23.72
CA GLN A 67 -2.36 4.45 -22.47
C GLN A 67 -1.03 3.85 -22.01
N VAL A 68 -0.80 2.56 -22.25
CA VAL A 68 0.38 1.82 -21.74
C VAL A 68 1.67 2.43 -22.29
N TRP A 69 1.67 2.86 -23.58
CA TRP A 69 2.84 3.38 -24.26
C TRP A 69 3.39 4.68 -23.69
N THR A 70 2.58 5.41 -22.91
CA THR A 70 2.96 6.70 -22.32
C THR A 70 2.95 6.68 -20.79
N MET A 71 2.85 5.50 -20.18
CA MET A 71 2.92 5.37 -18.72
C MET A 71 4.31 5.75 -18.22
N ARG A 72 4.35 6.58 -17.18
CA ARG A 72 5.60 6.93 -16.48
C ARG A 72 6.20 5.69 -15.84
N THR A 73 7.53 5.66 -15.81
CA THR A 73 8.25 4.59 -15.11
C THR A 73 7.95 4.60 -13.59
N TYR A 74 8.17 3.48 -12.94
CA TYR A 74 8.02 3.41 -11.49
C TYR A 74 8.98 4.38 -10.78
N ALA A 75 10.21 4.49 -11.26
CA ALA A 75 11.21 5.42 -10.72
C ALA A 75 10.73 6.89 -10.81
N ASP A 76 10.14 7.30 -11.95
CA ASP A 76 9.58 8.66 -12.10
C ASP A 76 8.43 8.92 -11.12
N LYS A 77 7.60 7.92 -10.85
CA LYS A 77 6.51 8.04 -9.86
C LYS A 77 7.06 8.17 -8.45
N MET A 78 8.09 7.38 -8.11
CA MET A 78 8.68 7.38 -6.77
C MET A 78 9.54 8.61 -6.49
N SER A 79 10.06 9.28 -7.52
CA SER A 79 10.81 10.55 -7.35
C SER A 79 9.94 11.71 -6.86
N GLY A 80 8.61 11.56 -6.84
CA GLY A 80 7.68 12.61 -6.46
C GLY A 80 7.64 13.79 -7.44
N ALA A 81 8.29 13.68 -8.61
CA ALA A 81 8.27 14.74 -9.61
C ALA A 81 6.90 14.84 -10.27
N ASP A 82 6.27 15.99 -10.14
CA ASP A 82 5.02 16.29 -10.82
C ASP A 82 5.25 16.53 -12.34
N PRO A 83 4.27 16.21 -13.17
CA PRO A 83 4.41 16.37 -14.63
C PRO A 83 4.53 17.82 -15.07
N SER A 84 4.01 18.78 -14.29
CA SER A 84 4.13 20.22 -14.55
C SER A 84 3.73 21.06 -13.32
N ALA A 85 4.14 22.33 -13.31
CA ALA A 85 3.71 23.29 -12.27
C ALA A 85 2.17 23.49 -12.27
N VAL A 86 1.52 23.36 -13.44
CA VAL A 86 0.05 23.47 -13.55
C VAL A 86 -0.64 22.29 -12.86
N TRP A 87 -0.07 21.09 -12.98
CA TRP A 87 -0.55 19.91 -12.25
C TRP A 87 -0.45 20.12 -10.75
N THR A 88 0.73 20.54 -10.27
CA THR A 88 0.96 20.81 -8.84
C THR A 88 -0.05 21.83 -8.32
N GLU A 89 -0.22 22.97 -9.02
CA GLU A 89 -1.17 24.02 -8.65
C GLU A 89 -2.62 23.52 -8.58
N LEU A 90 -3.03 22.68 -9.52
CA LEU A 90 -4.37 22.05 -9.52
C LEU A 90 -4.57 21.16 -8.29
N ILE A 91 -3.60 20.30 -8.00
CA ILE A 91 -3.68 19.39 -6.85
C ILE A 91 -3.68 20.17 -5.54
N GLU A 92 -2.78 21.12 -5.36
CA GLU A 92 -2.72 21.97 -4.17
C GLU A 92 -4.01 22.78 -3.96
N THR A 93 -4.67 23.21 -5.06
CA THR A 93 -5.95 23.90 -4.98
C THR A 93 -7.04 23.00 -4.40
N PHE A 94 -7.07 21.72 -4.78
CA PHE A 94 -7.98 20.74 -4.20
C PHE A 94 -7.63 20.40 -2.75
N ASP A 95 -6.37 20.09 -2.49
CA ASP A 95 -5.91 19.62 -1.18
C ASP A 95 -6.07 20.71 -0.11
N SER A 96 -5.75 21.96 -0.42
CA SER A 96 -5.95 23.10 0.49
C SER A 96 -7.43 23.37 0.82
N ALA A 97 -8.33 22.98 -0.07
CA ALA A 97 -9.78 23.04 0.15
C ALA A 97 -10.34 21.75 0.81
N GLY A 98 -9.48 20.77 1.16
CA GLY A 98 -9.86 19.54 1.86
C GLY A 98 -10.32 18.40 0.95
N PHE A 99 -10.21 18.52 -0.38
CA PHE A 99 -10.55 17.46 -1.34
C PHE A 99 -9.32 16.56 -1.61
N THR A 100 -8.85 15.90 -0.57
CA THR A 100 -7.57 15.15 -0.55
C THR A 100 -7.66 13.75 -1.13
N SER A 101 -8.87 13.21 -1.31
CA SER A 101 -9.08 11.87 -1.87
C SER A 101 -9.44 11.92 -3.34
N VAL A 102 -9.04 10.88 -4.08
CA VAL A 102 -9.31 10.76 -5.51
C VAL A 102 -9.73 9.35 -5.88
N VAL A 103 -10.68 9.24 -6.82
CA VAL A 103 -11.06 7.98 -7.45
C VAL A 103 -11.33 8.23 -8.94
N ALA A 104 -10.91 7.29 -9.79
CA ALA A 104 -11.29 7.30 -11.20
C ALA A 104 -12.75 6.83 -11.32
N THR A 105 -13.53 7.51 -12.17
CA THR A 105 -14.95 7.20 -12.37
C THR A 105 -15.27 6.75 -13.78
N ASP A 106 -14.72 7.40 -14.79
CA ASP A 106 -15.01 7.11 -16.18
C ASP A 106 -13.75 7.21 -17.04
N SER A 107 -13.72 6.44 -18.12
CA SER A 107 -12.67 6.51 -19.16
C SER A 107 -13.29 6.22 -20.53
N ASP A 108 -13.33 7.23 -21.37
CA ASP A 108 -13.75 7.12 -22.77
C ASP A 108 -12.52 7.22 -23.67
N GLN A 109 -12.38 6.28 -24.60
CA GLN A 109 -11.24 6.26 -25.52
C GLN A 109 -11.75 6.21 -26.98
N GLU A 110 -11.10 7.01 -27.83
CA GLU A 110 -11.30 6.99 -29.28
C GLU A 110 -9.97 6.67 -29.95
N PHE A 111 -9.98 5.74 -30.90
CA PHE A 111 -8.81 5.27 -31.63
C PHE A 111 -8.93 5.63 -33.09
N PHE A 112 -7.90 6.29 -33.66
CA PHE A 112 -7.93 6.81 -35.02
C PHE A 112 -6.95 6.10 -35.94
N VAL A 113 -5.78 5.71 -35.42
CA VAL A 113 -4.71 5.07 -36.18
C VAL A 113 -4.17 3.89 -35.41
N GLU A 114 -3.99 2.77 -36.08
CA GLU A 114 -3.34 1.57 -35.49
C GLU A 114 -1.85 1.83 -35.29
N LEU A 115 -1.34 1.40 -34.14
CA LEU A 115 0.07 1.52 -33.81
C LEU A 115 0.81 0.21 -34.11
N ARG A 116 2.05 0.33 -34.59
CA ARG A 116 2.91 -0.80 -34.97
C ARG A 116 4.15 -0.88 -34.08
N PRO A 117 4.73 -2.06 -33.89
CA PRO A 117 6.03 -2.20 -33.26
C PRO A 117 7.08 -1.27 -33.90
N GLY A 118 7.83 -0.55 -33.04
CA GLY A 118 8.83 0.45 -33.45
C GLY A 118 8.35 1.90 -33.39
N GLU A 119 7.03 2.15 -33.44
CA GLU A 119 6.51 3.51 -33.35
C GLU A 119 6.64 4.06 -31.94
N ARG A 120 6.86 5.37 -31.82
CA ARG A 120 6.86 6.07 -30.54
C ARG A 120 5.57 6.86 -30.37
N VAL A 121 5.09 6.90 -29.13
CA VAL A 121 3.86 7.61 -28.77
C VAL A 121 4.16 8.68 -27.73
N SER A 122 3.62 9.86 -27.92
CA SER A 122 3.59 10.94 -26.94
C SER A 122 2.15 11.21 -26.48
N ALA A 123 1.99 11.74 -25.28
CA ALA A 123 0.70 12.20 -24.78
C ALA A 123 0.78 13.63 -24.26
N THR A 124 -0.29 14.38 -24.51
CA THR A 124 -0.55 15.69 -23.88
C THR A 124 -1.85 15.58 -23.11
N GLU A 125 -1.95 16.17 -21.93
CA GLU A 125 -3.18 16.15 -21.13
C GLU A 125 -3.62 17.57 -20.76
N VAL A 126 -4.91 17.86 -21.01
CA VAL A 126 -5.54 19.16 -20.77
C VAL A 126 -6.73 18.96 -19.86
N VAL A 127 -7.00 19.90 -18.95
CA VAL A 127 -8.24 19.92 -18.17
C VAL A 127 -9.38 20.31 -19.10
N GLU A 128 -10.35 19.40 -19.33
CA GLU A 128 -11.51 19.67 -20.19
C GLU A 128 -12.64 20.33 -19.40
N ALA A 129 -12.90 19.85 -18.17
CA ALA A 129 -13.98 20.42 -17.35
C ALA A 129 -13.82 20.12 -15.87
N VAL A 130 -14.34 21.02 -15.02
CA VAL A 130 -14.49 20.82 -13.58
C VAL A 130 -15.96 21.05 -13.19
N SER A 131 -16.57 20.05 -12.55
CA SER A 131 -17.97 20.11 -12.14
C SER A 131 -18.17 21.01 -10.92
N GLU A 132 -19.42 21.42 -10.68
CA GLU A 132 -19.85 21.89 -9.37
C GLU A 132 -19.65 20.81 -8.32
N GLU A 133 -19.61 21.22 -7.03
CA GLU A 133 -19.53 20.28 -5.92
C GLU A 133 -20.77 19.38 -5.91
N LYS A 134 -20.58 18.08 -5.84
CA LYS A 134 -21.64 17.08 -5.80
C LYS A 134 -21.51 16.20 -4.58
N GLN A 135 -22.65 15.87 -3.99
CA GLN A 135 -22.72 14.85 -2.94
C GLN A 135 -22.68 13.47 -3.58
N THR A 136 -21.78 12.62 -3.09
CA THR A 136 -21.61 11.24 -3.56
C THR A 136 -21.56 10.27 -2.37
N GLY A 137 -21.65 8.99 -2.63
CA GLY A 137 -21.49 7.96 -1.59
C GLY A 137 -20.11 7.97 -0.89
N LEU A 138 -19.10 8.56 -1.53
CA LEU A 138 -17.73 8.69 -0.98
C LEU A 138 -17.53 10.00 -0.21
N GLY A 139 -18.39 10.99 -0.43
CA GLY A 139 -18.32 12.32 0.15
C GLY A 139 -18.62 13.41 -0.86
N ALA A 140 -18.59 14.66 -0.39
CA ALA A 140 -18.72 15.83 -1.24
C ALA A 140 -17.47 16.02 -2.11
N GLY A 141 -17.64 16.31 -3.40
CA GLY A 141 -16.50 16.44 -4.30
C GLY A 141 -16.80 17.05 -5.65
N HIS A 142 -15.76 17.27 -6.41
CA HIS A 142 -15.78 17.77 -7.79
C HIS A 142 -15.29 16.70 -8.75
N PHE A 143 -16.00 16.55 -9.87
CA PHE A 143 -15.48 15.74 -10.98
C PHE A 143 -14.54 16.60 -11.81
N VAL A 144 -13.37 16.07 -12.11
CA VAL A 144 -12.40 16.64 -13.04
C VAL A 144 -12.32 15.73 -14.25
N THR A 145 -12.61 16.28 -15.42
CA THR A 145 -12.46 15.59 -16.69
C THR A 145 -11.22 16.14 -17.37
N THR A 146 -10.32 15.25 -17.77
CA THR A 146 -9.15 15.60 -18.58
C THR A 146 -9.22 14.93 -19.94
N LEU A 147 -8.67 15.58 -20.95
CA LEU A 147 -8.51 15.04 -22.29
C LEU A 147 -7.03 14.79 -22.56
N LYS A 148 -6.69 13.52 -22.75
CA LYS A 148 -5.39 13.10 -23.27
C LYS A 148 -5.46 12.96 -24.77
N THR A 149 -4.48 13.54 -25.47
CA THR A 149 -4.29 13.38 -26.90
C THR A 149 -2.99 12.67 -27.15
N TYR A 150 -3.07 11.52 -27.81
CA TYR A 150 -1.92 10.68 -28.15
C TYR A 150 -1.50 10.92 -29.59
N ARG A 151 -0.18 11.04 -29.81
CA ARG A 151 0.41 11.28 -31.13
C ARG A 151 1.56 10.32 -31.37
N ASN A 152 1.69 9.88 -32.63
CA ASN A 152 2.84 9.10 -33.08
C ASN A 152 4.08 9.97 -33.36
N GLY A 153 5.16 9.35 -33.87
CA GLY A 153 6.41 10.02 -34.23
C GLY A 153 6.26 11.11 -35.28
N ASP A 154 5.26 11.01 -36.16
CA ASP A 154 4.97 11.97 -37.21
C ASP A 154 4.03 13.11 -36.76
N GLY A 155 3.64 13.11 -35.49
CA GLY A 155 2.73 14.10 -34.91
C GLY A 155 1.25 13.85 -35.21
N VAL A 156 0.91 12.73 -35.88
CA VAL A 156 -0.46 12.34 -36.16
C VAL A 156 -1.17 11.92 -34.89
N VAL A 157 -2.42 12.39 -34.71
CA VAL A 157 -3.25 11.97 -33.56
C VAL A 157 -3.67 10.51 -33.77
N VAL A 158 -3.22 9.63 -32.92
CA VAL A 158 -3.53 8.18 -32.99
C VAL A 158 -4.72 7.80 -32.11
N GLY A 159 -5.06 8.62 -31.14
CA GLY A 159 -6.25 8.45 -30.33
C GLY A 159 -6.36 9.50 -29.25
N THR A 160 -7.50 9.50 -28.56
CA THR A 160 -7.79 10.37 -27.42
C THR A 160 -8.35 9.57 -26.26
N GLN A 161 -8.21 10.11 -25.06
CA GLN A 161 -8.82 9.54 -23.86
C GLN A 161 -9.38 10.67 -22.99
N ARG A 162 -10.67 10.66 -22.73
CA ARG A 162 -11.27 11.41 -21.64
C ARG A 162 -11.16 10.59 -20.37
N TRP A 163 -10.51 11.17 -19.36
CA TRP A 163 -10.34 10.56 -18.05
C TRP A 163 -11.06 11.39 -17.03
N ARG A 164 -12.01 10.80 -16.32
CA ARG A 164 -12.80 11.48 -15.32
C ARG A 164 -12.50 10.95 -13.94
N THR A 165 -12.14 11.85 -13.05
CA THR A 165 -11.87 11.55 -11.64
C THR A 165 -12.79 12.35 -10.73
N LEU A 166 -13.13 11.79 -9.59
CA LEU A 166 -13.77 12.50 -8.48
C LEU A 166 -12.69 12.85 -7.45
N ARG A 167 -12.49 14.14 -7.21
CA ARG A 167 -11.75 14.67 -6.07
C ARG A 167 -12.73 14.99 -4.95
N PHE A 168 -12.57 14.38 -3.76
CA PHE A 168 -13.59 14.47 -2.72
C PHE A 168 -13.02 14.61 -1.31
N ARG A 169 -13.82 15.18 -0.42
CA ARG A 169 -13.59 15.14 1.02
C ARG A 169 -14.15 13.82 1.54
N PRO A 170 -13.29 12.92 2.04
CA PRO A 170 -13.78 11.64 2.54
C PRO A 170 -14.70 11.88 3.75
N THR A 171 -15.90 11.32 3.70
CA THR A 171 -16.75 11.22 4.89
C THR A 171 -16.11 10.18 5.81
N ARG A 172 -15.33 10.64 6.78
CA ARG A 172 -14.80 9.79 7.82
C ARG A 172 -15.96 9.36 8.72
N LYS A 173 -16.66 8.30 8.38
CA LYS A 173 -17.29 7.49 9.41
C LYS A 173 -16.13 6.97 10.25
N ALA A 174 -16.04 7.42 11.49
CA ALA A 174 -15.22 6.73 12.47
C ALA A 174 -15.80 5.32 12.59
N ALA A 175 -15.31 4.40 11.79
CA ALA A 175 -15.58 2.99 12.05
C ALA A 175 -14.98 2.69 13.44
N PRO A 176 -15.70 1.98 14.32
CA PRO A 176 -15.08 1.50 15.55
C PRO A 176 -13.80 0.77 15.15
N ARG A 177 -12.71 1.08 15.85
CA ARG A 177 -11.41 0.43 15.61
C ARG A 177 -11.62 -1.08 15.60
N ALA A 178 -11.14 -1.77 14.58
CA ALA A 178 -11.25 -3.22 14.51
C ALA A 178 -10.54 -3.85 15.72
N LEU A 179 -11.13 -4.86 16.31
CA LEU A 179 -10.49 -5.61 17.40
C LEU A 179 -9.25 -6.34 16.88
N ARG A 180 -8.22 -6.45 17.70
CA ARG A 180 -7.06 -7.28 17.38
C ARG A 180 -7.47 -8.74 17.19
N PRO A 181 -6.80 -9.48 16.27
CA PRO A 181 -7.03 -10.91 16.12
C PRO A 181 -6.88 -11.64 17.45
N ARG A 182 -7.81 -12.56 17.71
CA ARG A 182 -7.81 -13.32 18.97
C ARG A 182 -6.88 -14.52 18.87
N PRO A 183 -6.09 -14.80 19.92
CA PRO A 183 -5.35 -16.05 20.01
C PRO A 183 -6.32 -17.22 20.16
N ALA A 184 -5.98 -18.36 19.58
CA ALA A 184 -6.69 -19.60 19.87
C ALA A 184 -6.29 -20.11 21.27
N LEU A 185 -7.16 -19.92 22.26
CA LEU A 185 -6.89 -20.36 23.64
C LEU A 185 -7.13 -21.87 23.75
N ASN A 186 -6.18 -22.54 24.40
CA ASN A 186 -6.23 -23.98 24.69
C ASN A 186 -5.57 -24.29 26.04
N ALA A 187 -5.58 -25.55 26.48
CA ALA A 187 -5.00 -25.97 27.77
C ALA A 187 -3.50 -25.64 27.91
N ASP A 188 -2.78 -25.50 26.80
CA ASP A 188 -1.33 -25.27 26.82
C ASP A 188 -0.96 -23.79 26.94
N ASN A 189 -1.87 -22.86 26.63
CA ASN A 189 -1.56 -21.42 26.62
C ASN A 189 -2.51 -20.53 27.42
N ALA A 190 -3.67 -21.03 27.88
CA ALA A 190 -4.66 -20.24 28.59
C ALA A 190 -4.06 -19.55 29.83
N PHE A 191 -3.26 -20.26 30.62
CA PHE A 191 -2.61 -19.71 31.83
C PHE A 191 -1.74 -18.49 31.52
N TRP A 192 -1.11 -18.46 30.35
CA TRP A 192 -0.25 -17.37 29.92
C TRP A 192 -1.06 -16.09 29.63
N PHE A 193 -2.18 -16.24 28.93
CA PHE A 193 -3.09 -15.11 28.66
C PHE A 193 -3.86 -14.67 29.91
N GLU A 194 -4.16 -15.59 30.83
CA GLU A 194 -4.75 -15.25 32.14
C GLU A 194 -3.77 -14.40 32.96
N ALA A 195 -2.51 -14.80 33.05
CA ALA A 195 -1.48 -14.01 33.75
C ALA A 195 -1.27 -12.63 33.05
N ALA A 196 -1.32 -12.58 31.75
CA ALA A 196 -1.20 -11.32 30.97
C ALA A 196 -2.32 -10.33 31.34
N ARG A 197 -3.55 -10.76 31.59
CA ARG A 197 -4.64 -9.90 32.05
C ARG A 197 -4.35 -9.24 33.42
N GLU A 198 -3.51 -9.88 34.21
CA GLU A 198 -3.02 -9.35 35.49
C GLU A 198 -1.71 -8.57 35.36
N HIS A 199 -1.30 -8.25 34.10
CA HIS A 199 -0.01 -7.63 33.79
C HIS A 199 1.19 -8.40 34.32
N ARG A 200 1.10 -9.73 34.28
CA ARG A 200 2.17 -10.64 34.69
C ARG A 200 2.68 -11.43 33.47
N LEU A 201 3.96 -11.29 33.18
CA LEU A 201 4.62 -12.09 32.16
C LEU A 201 5.18 -13.35 32.82
N VAL A 202 4.59 -14.50 32.51
CA VAL A 202 4.99 -15.79 33.07
C VAL A 202 5.66 -16.67 32.00
N ILE A 203 6.65 -17.44 32.45
CA ILE A 203 7.37 -18.41 31.62
C ILE A 203 7.05 -19.81 32.11
N GLN A 204 6.71 -20.72 31.19
CA GLN A 204 6.48 -22.12 31.55
C GLN A 204 7.81 -22.79 31.92
N ARG A 205 7.85 -23.49 33.07
CA ARG A 205 9.01 -24.22 33.57
C ARG A 205 8.66 -25.69 33.76
N CYS A 206 9.48 -26.57 33.22
CA CYS A 206 9.34 -28.00 33.48
C CYS A 206 9.56 -28.30 34.98
N ALA A 207 8.59 -28.95 35.64
CA ALA A 207 8.70 -29.28 37.04
C ALA A 207 9.79 -30.33 37.32
N ARG A 208 10.16 -31.16 36.32
CA ARG A 208 11.14 -32.23 36.48
C ARG A 208 12.59 -31.78 36.25
N CYS A 209 12.88 -31.04 35.18
CA CYS A 209 14.25 -30.69 34.81
C CYS A 209 14.55 -29.18 34.88
N GLY A 210 13.56 -28.35 35.24
CA GLY A 210 13.73 -26.91 35.43
C GLY A 210 13.82 -26.08 34.12
N VAL A 211 13.84 -26.70 32.97
CA VAL A 211 13.96 -25.99 31.69
C VAL A 211 12.79 -25.03 31.50
N LEU A 212 13.12 -23.76 31.17
CA LEU A 212 12.17 -22.74 30.79
C LEU A 212 11.84 -22.86 29.31
N ARG A 213 10.60 -22.52 28.91
CA ARG A 213 10.16 -22.56 27.54
C ARG A 213 9.10 -21.54 27.21
N HIS A 214 9.25 -20.95 26.05
CA HIS A 214 8.28 -20.16 25.35
C HIS A 214 8.54 -20.35 23.83
N PRO A 215 7.51 -20.60 22.97
CA PRO A 215 6.10 -20.75 23.30
C PRO A 215 5.79 -21.88 24.25
N THR A 216 4.64 -21.80 24.91
CA THR A 216 4.15 -22.82 25.84
C THR A 216 3.78 -24.10 25.09
N GLY A 217 3.84 -25.25 25.77
CA GLY A 217 3.49 -26.52 25.14
C GLY A 217 3.25 -27.64 26.17
N PRO A 218 2.63 -28.77 25.75
CA PRO A 218 2.17 -29.82 26.67
C PRO A 218 3.30 -30.62 27.31
N MET A 219 4.43 -30.77 26.64
CA MET A 219 5.51 -31.67 27.04
C MET A 219 6.87 -30.98 26.96
N CYS A 220 7.74 -31.29 27.91
CA CYS A 220 9.11 -30.82 27.92
C CYS A 220 9.93 -31.45 26.77
N GLY A 221 10.52 -30.63 25.89
CA GLY A 221 11.38 -31.11 24.82
C GLY A 221 12.66 -31.80 25.28
N GLN A 222 13.13 -31.51 26.51
CA GLN A 222 14.37 -32.07 27.02
C GLN A 222 14.16 -33.41 27.77
N CYS A 223 13.17 -33.50 28.68
CA CYS A 223 12.99 -34.69 29.52
C CYS A 223 11.64 -35.40 29.32
N ARG A 224 10.80 -34.92 28.37
CA ARG A 224 9.49 -35.47 28.02
C ARG A 224 8.45 -35.48 29.15
N SER A 225 8.71 -34.81 30.29
CA SER A 225 7.71 -34.64 31.34
C SER A 225 6.57 -33.74 30.88
N THR A 226 5.37 -34.05 31.30
CA THR A 226 4.16 -33.22 31.12
C THR A 226 3.88 -32.33 32.34
N GLU A 227 4.62 -32.51 33.40
CA GLU A 227 4.48 -31.72 34.62
C GLU A 227 5.23 -30.39 34.48
N TRP A 228 4.55 -29.30 34.78
CA TRP A 228 5.11 -27.96 34.68
C TRP A 228 4.52 -27.02 35.74
N ASN A 229 5.22 -25.93 35.99
CA ASN A 229 4.76 -24.76 36.71
C ASN A 229 5.19 -23.49 35.94
N THR A 230 4.96 -22.33 36.53
CA THR A 230 5.35 -21.02 35.97
C THR A 230 6.38 -20.33 36.81
N VAL A 231 7.17 -19.46 36.23
CA VAL A 231 7.98 -18.44 36.89
C VAL A 231 7.62 -17.09 36.31
N ASP A 232 7.60 -16.06 37.17
CA ASP A 232 7.44 -14.69 36.68
C ASP A 232 8.73 -14.22 35.98
N ALA A 233 8.61 -13.63 34.80
CA ALA A 233 9.73 -12.99 34.14
C ALA A 233 10.03 -11.63 34.77
N CYS A 234 11.29 -11.24 34.80
CA CYS A 234 11.71 -9.94 35.34
C CYS A 234 11.29 -8.77 34.41
N GLY A 235 10.82 -9.09 33.20
CA GLY A 235 10.37 -8.10 32.21
C GLY A 235 11.50 -7.36 31.51
N ARG A 236 12.76 -7.77 31.66
CA ARG A 236 13.90 -7.22 30.94
C ARG A 236 14.40 -8.17 29.86
N GLY A 237 14.94 -7.61 28.79
CA GLY A 237 15.50 -8.39 27.72
C GLY A 237 16.22 -7.53 26.70
N THR A 238 16.55 -8.13 25.55
CA THR A 238 17.14 -7.44 24.42
C THR A 238 16.41 -7.80 23.13
N VAL A 239 16.42 -6.89 22.17
CA VAL A 239 15.91 -7.17 20.82
C VAL A 239 16.82 -8.18 20.15
N TYR A 240 16.33 -9.40 19.94
CA TYR A 240 17.07 -10.45 19.21
C TYR A 240 17.00 -10.26 17.70
N THR A 241 15.81 -9.92 17.18
CA THR A 241 15.56 -9.51 15.81
C THR A 241 14.24 -8.75 15.74
N PHE A 242 14.01 -8.00 14.66
CA PHE A 242 12.76 -7.26 14.48
C PHE A 242 12.43 -7.09 13.01
N VAL A 243 11.17 -6.74 12.73
CA VAL A 243 10.67 -6.29 11.44
C VAL A 243 9.79 -5.06 11.63
N VAL A 244 9.75 -4.20 10.63
CA VAL A 244 8.86 -3.04 10.58
C VAL A 244 7.84 -3.28 9.48
N ASN A 245 6.59 -3.47 9.88
CA ASN A 245 5.50 -3.67 8.94
C ASN A 245 4.90 -2.32 8.53
N HIS A 246 4.86 -2.06 7.23
CA HIS A 246 4.22 -0.90 6.63
C HIS A 246 2.92 -1.27 5.90
N HIS A 247 2.90 -2.46 5.27
CA HIS A 247 1.79 -2.99 4.48
C HIS A 247 1.70 -4.52 4.59
N PRO A 248 0.50 -5.13 4.38
CA PRO A 248 -0.80 -4.47 4.32
C PRO A 248 -1.20 -3.88 5.69
N LYS A 249 -1.93 -2.77 5.67
CA LYS A 249 -2.46 -2.16 6.90
C LYS A 249 -3.74 -2.86 7.32
N ILE A 250 -3.81 -3.25 8.58
CA ILE A 250 -5.00 -3.81 9.25
C ILE A 250 -5.46 -2.79 10.28
N ASP A 251 -6.74 -2.42 10.27
CA ASP A 251 -7.29 -1.35 11.12
C ASP A 251 -7.16 -1.59 12.64
N ALA A 252 -6.83 -2.82 13.03
CA ALA A 252 -6.57 -3.20 14.41
C ALA A 252 -5.21 -2.74 14.96
N PHE A 253 -4.28 -2.28 14.11
CA PHE A 253 -2.92 -1.91 14.49
C PHE A 253 -2.56 -0.49 14.06
N ASP A 254 -1.63 0.12 14.78
CA ASP A 254 -1.01 1.38 14.40
C ASP A 254 0.25 1.09 13.56
N TYR A 255 0.54 1.94 12.56
CA TYR A 255 1.66 1.77 11.65
C TYR A 255 2.53 3.03 11.61
N PRO A 256 3.87 2.87 11.45
CA PRO A 256 4.59 1.61 11.22
C PRO A 256 4.50 0.67 12.44
N LEU A 257 4.27 -0.63 12.21
CA LEU A 257 4.13 -1.62 13.27
C LEU A 257 5.46 -2.36 13.47
N ILE A 258 6.10 -2.15 14.60
CA ILE A 258 7.34 -2.84 14.95
C ILE A 258 6.98 -4.14 15.68
N VAL A 259 7.46 -5.27 15.14
CA VAL A 259 7.32 -6.60 15.73
C VAL A 259 8.71 -7.14 15.98
N ALA A 260 9.02 -7.44 17.22
CA ALA A 260 10.34 -7.92 17.62
C ALA A 260 10.27 -9.30 18.27
N VAL A 261 11.33 -10.06 18.11
CA VAL A 261 11.66 -11.20 18.98
C VAL A 261 12.51 -10.66 20.11
N ILE A 262 12.03 -10.76 21.32
CA ILE A 262 12.74 -10.32 22.54
C ILE A 262 13.36 -11.54 23.22
N GLU A 263 14.65 -11.49 23.44
CA GLU A 263 15.36 -12.44 24.30
C GLU A 263 15.33 -11.93 25.72
N LEU A 264 14.59 -12.62 26.58
CA LEU A 264 14.44 -12.28 28.00
C LEU A 264 15.71 -12.63 28.80
N GLU A 265 15.96 -11.95 29.89
CA GLU A 265 17.09 -12.27 30.82
C GLU A 265 17.04 -13.72 31.33
N GLU A 266 15.85 -14.32 31.40
CA GLU A 266 15.64 -15.74 31.74
C GLU A 266 16.06 -16.73 30.64
N GLY A 267 16.46 -16.25 29.46
CA GLY A 267 16.96 -17.06 28.34
C GLY A 267 15.87 -17.63 27.43
N THR A 268 14.62 -17.21 27.57
CA THR A 268 13.56 -17.54 26.61
C THR A 268 13.33 -16.38 25.65
N ARG A 269 12.68 -16.66 24.51
CA ARG A 269 12.35 -15.64 23.51
C ARG A 269 10.86 -15.58 23.30
N LEU A 270 10.33 -14.37 23.14
CA LEU A 270 8.94 -14.16 22.76
C LEU A 270 8.81 -13.11 21.67
N ILE A 271 7.72 -13.20 20.90
CA ILE A 271 7.37 -12.22 19.88
C ILE A 271 6.45 -11.19 20.54
N ALA A 272 6.78 -9.91 20.41
CA ALA A 272 5.98 -8.81 20.91
C ALA A 272 6.05 -7.58 20.02
N ASN A 273 5.10 -6.66 20.18
CA ASN A 273 5.23 -5.34 19.59
C ASN A 273 6.21 -4.50 20.41
N MET A 274 6.89 -3.58 19.74
CA MET A 274 7.63 -2.52 20.42
C MET A 274 6.82 -1.23 20.43
N THR A 275 6.92 -0.49 21.54
CA THR A 275 6.27 0.80 21.79
C THR A 275 7.31 1.85 22.20
N ASP A 276 6.92 3.13 22.18
CA ASP A 276 7.75 4.26 22.61
C ASP A 276 9.13 4.35 21.90
N VAL A 277 9.19 3.92 20.63
CA VAL A 277 10.40 3.99 19.82
C VAL A 277 10.04 4.15 18.34
N GLU A 278 10.76 5.03 17.66
CA GLU A 278 10.66 5.15 16.21
C GLU A 278 11.41 4.02 15.51
N PRO A 279 10.91 3.52 14.34
CA PRO A 279 11.51 2.39 13.64
C PRO A 279 13.01 2.53 13.35
N GLU A 280 13.46 3.75 13.05
CA GLU A 280 14.85 4.07 12.70
C GLU A 280 15.80 3.95 13.91
N HIS A 281 15.26 3.93 15.12
CA HIS A 281 16.03 3.84 16.36
C HIS A 281 16.09 2.42 16.92
N VAL A 282 15.37 1.46 16.32
CA VAL A 282 15.41 0.06 16.78
C VAL A 282 16.62 -0.64 16.19
N PHE A 283 17.35 -1.38 17.04
CA PHE A 283 18.50 -2.17 16.61
C PHE A 283 18.61 -3.48 17.37
N ILE A 284 19.28 -4.46 16.76
CA ILE A 284 19.53 -5.78 17.38
C ILE A 284 20.46 -5.59 18.59
N GLY A 285 20.09 -6.18 19.74
CA GLY A 285 20.79 -6.01 21.00
C GLY A 285 20.33 -4.82 21.83
N MET A 286 19.33 -4.03 21.35
CA MET A 286 18.75 -2.93 22.14
C MET A 286 18.19 -3.46 23.46
N PRO A 287 18.59 -2.89 24.61
CA PRO A 287 17.99 -3.22 25.91
C PRO A 287 16.54 -2.74 25.96
N VAL A 288 15.64 -3.60 26.41
CA VAL A 288 14.21 -3.32 26.49
C VAL A 288 13.61 -3.75 27.81
N GLU A 289 12.52 -3.09 28.17
CA GLU A 289 11.71 -3.41 29.34
C GLU A 289 10.26 -3.68 28.95
N LEU A 290 9.62 -4.57 29.71
CA LEU A 290 8.23 -4.96 29.54
C LEU A 290 7.29 -3.77 29.74
N ASP A 291 6.32 -3.68 28.88
CA ASP A 291 5.14 -2.83 29.00
C ASP A 291 3.90 -3.60 28.57
N TRP A 292 2.71 -3.03 28.69
CA TRP A 292 1.47 -3.72 28.42
C TRP A 292 0.57 -2.93 27.49
N ILE A 293 -0.16 -3.65 26.68
CA ILE A 293 -1.23 -3.10 25.84
C ILE A 293 -2.54 -3.80 26.20
N ASP A 294 -3.45 -3.07 26.81
CA ASP A 294 -4.83 -3.50 26.98
C ASP A 294 -5.58 -3.20 25.68
N ALA A 295 -5.51 -4.15 24.75
CA ALA A 295 -6.06 -3.96 23.41
C ALA A 295 -7.59 -3.79 23.43
N ASP A 296 -8.23 -4.45 24.37
CA ASP A 296 -9.66 -4.35 24.72
C ASP A 296 -9.92 -5.09 26.04
N PRO A 297 -11.17 -5.07 26.59
CA PRO A 297 -11.47 -5.67 27.90
C PRO A 297 -11.13 -7.16 28.04
N GLU A 298 -10.94 -7.87 26.93
CA GLU A 298 -10.69 -9.32 26.93
C GLU A 298 -9.26 -9.69 26.50
N LEU A 299 -8.46 -8.74 25.98
CA LEU A 299 -7.14 -9.01 25.45
C LEU A 299 -6.10 -8.01 25.94
N THR A 300 -5.23 -8.49 26.82
CA THR A 300 -4.00 -7.82 27.24
C THR A 300 -2.80 -8.57 26.67
N LEU A 301 -1.84 -7.84 26.12
CA LEU A 301 -0.64 -8.40 25.49
C LEU A 301 0.62 -7.71 26.02
N PRO A 302 1.72 -8.45 26.25
CA PRO A 302 3.00 -7.83 26.54
C PRO A 302 3.52 -7.07 25.31
N THR A 303 4.08 -5.91 25.57
CA THR A 303 4.86 -5.11 24.62
C THR A 303 6.21 -4.80 25.25
N PHE A 304 7.13 -4.27 24.47
CA PHE A 304 8.42 -3.86 24.99
C PHE A 304 8.76 -2.46 24.50
N ARG A 305 9.38 -1.68 25.38
CA ARG A 305 9.89 -0.35 25.05
C ARG A 305 11.39 -0.28 25.37
N PRO A 306 12.14 0.68 24.81
CA PRO A 306 13.54 0.88 25.20
C PRO A 306 13.67 1.07 26.69
N GLN A 307 14.65 0.40 27.28
CA GLN A 307 14.96 0.60 28.69
C GLN A 307 15.40 2.05 28.92
N ARG A 308 14.74 2.76 29.83
CA ARG A 308 15.13 4.13 30.19
C ARG A 308 16.50 4.10 30.84
N SER A 309 17.43 4.88 30.27
CA SER A 309 18.71 5.11 30.93
C SER A 309 18.45 5.64 32.34
N ARG A 310 18.97 4.97 33.38
CA ARG A 310 18.98 5.58 34.69
C ARG A 310 19.95 6.76 34.61
N GLU A 311 19.40 7.97 34.62
CA GLU A 311 20.22 9.14 34.90
C GLU A 311 20.83 8.96 36.30
N HIS A 312 22.15 8.92 36.35
CA HIS A 312 22.93 8.91 37.56
C HIS A 312 23.18 10.35 38.02
#